data_ee6faa92c183dae8e7f71ff89114875a
#
_entry.id   ee6faa92c183dae8e7f71ff89114875a
#
_cell.length_a   1.000
_cell.length_b   1.000
_cell.length_c   1.000
_cell.angle_alpha   90.00
_cell.angle_beta   90.00
_cell.angle_gamma   90.00
#
_symmetry.space_group_name_H-M   'P 1'
#
loop_
_entity.id
_entity.type
_entity.pdbx_description
1 polymer ?
#
loop_
_entity_poly.entity_id
_entity_poly.type
_entity_poly.pdbx_seq_one_letter_code
_entity_poly.pdbx_strand_id
1 'polypeptide(L)'
;GSAVNDVCVALKATIAELAANANMDATSNFVDVLKKNNLPMIEKTIQSSQNNPDAKNYSMYSFSIHFVQVKVHQLTGVVKVSKIVSVGDSGKIVSPKTARSQMVGGAVGGIGMALTEEALLDHRYGRYVNNNFADYHVPVHADVPEIDVIFIDKPDLMVNPMGAKGMGEIALIGFSAAVANAVFNATGKR
;
A
#
# COMPACT_ATOMS: atom_id res chain seq x y z
N GLY A 1 -8.94 -5.11 7.38
CA GLY A 1 -9.56 -3.93 8.02
C GLY A 1 -11.05 -4.12 8.20
N SER A 2 -11.86 -4.09 7.12
CA SER A 2 -13.33 -4.13 7.24
C SER A 2 -13.84 -5.37 7.96
N ALA A 3 -13.37 -6.57 7.63
CA ALA A 3 -13.78 -7.80 8.32
C ALA A 3 -13.51 -7.75 9.85
N VAL A 4 -12.35 -7.20 10.24
CA VAL A 4 -12.03 -7.04 11.67
C VAL A 4 -12.96 -6.02 12.32
N ASN A 5 -13.24 -4.91 11.65
CA ASN A 5 -14.22 -3.94 12.15
C ASN A 5 -15.59 -4.58 12.35
N ASP A 6 -16.10 -5.30 11.35
CA ASP A 6 -17.43 -5.89 11.35
C ASP A 6 -17.56 -6.96 12.45
N VAL A 7 -16.56 -7.83 12.63
CA VAL A 7 -16.57 -8.81 13.72
C VAL A 7 -16.51 -8.16 15.11
N CYS A 8 -15.75 -7.07 15.26
CA CYS A 8 -15.70 -6.33 16.52
C CYS A 8 -17.06 -5.66 16.84
N VAL A 9 -17.72 -5.10 15.84
CA VAL A 9 -19.07 -4.52 16.00
C VAL A 9 -20.06 -5.60 16.44
N ALA A 10 -20.08 -6.74 15.75
CA ALA A 10 -20.97 -7.85 16.09
C ALA A 10 -20.65 -8.45 17.48
N LEU A 11 -19.39 -8.54 17.85
CA LEU A 11 -18.98 -9.01 19.17
C LEU A 11 -19.47 -8.06 20.28
N LYS A 12 -19.32 -6.74 20.08
CA LYS A 12 -19.83 -5.72 21.00
C LYS A 12 -21.35 -5.80 21.16
N ALA A 13 -22.09 -5.99 20.05
CA ALA A 13 -23.54 -6.16 20.09
C ALA A 13 -23.93 -7.39 20.91
N THR A 14 -23.28 -8.54 20.71
CA THR A 14 -23.53 -9.75 21.49
C THR A 14 -23.24 -9.55 22.99
N ILE A 15 -22.14 -8.86 23.34
CA ILE A 15 -21.82 -8.55 24.75
C ILE A 15 -22.89 -7.65 25.36
N ALA A 16 -23.39 -6.65 24.64
CA ALA A 16 -24.47 -5.77 25.12
C ALA A 16 -25.79 -6.54 25.33
N GLU A 17 -26.17 -7.46 24.45
CA GLU A 17 -27.33 -8.33 24.59
C GLU A 17 -27.20 -9.22 25.85
N LEU A 18 -26.03 -9.83 26.06
CA LEU A 18 -25.77 -10.66 27.24
C LEU A 18 -25.81 -9.85 28.54
N ALA A 19 -25.29 -8.62 28.53
CA ALA A 19 -25.38 -7.71 29.68
C ALA A 19 -26.83 -7.36 30.00
N ALA A 20 -27.65 -7.00 29.01
CA ALA A 20 -29.04 -6.71 29.17
C ALA A 20 -29.84 -7.91 29.75
N ASN A 21 -29.60 -9.12 29.22
CA ASN A 21 -30.21 -10.36 29.70
C ASN A 21 -29.83 -10.68 31.17
N ALA A 22 -28.69 -10.24 31.61
CA ALA A 22 -28.20 -10.40 32.99
C ALA A 22 -28.57 -9.22 33.91
N ASN A 23 -29.39 -8.26 33.45
CA ASN A 23 -29.71 -7.00 34.13
C ASN A 23 -28.45 -6.19 34.51
N MET A 24 -27.44 -6.17 33.60
CA MET A 24 -26.23 -5.40 33.76
C MET A 24 -26.21 -4.21 32.76
N ASP A 25 -25.45 -3.17 33.11
CA ASP A 25 -25.27 -2.04 32.22
C ASP A 25 -24.43 -2.46 30.96
N ALA A 26 -24.75 -1.89 29.80
CA ALA A 26 -24.04 -2.15 28.54
C ALA A 26 -22.56 -1.73 28.60
N THR A 27 -22.17 -0.88 29.53
CA THR A 27 -20.79 -0.45 29.80
C THR A 27 -20.05 -1.33 30.80
N SER A 28 -20.71 -2.38 31.34
CA SER A 28 -20.11 -3.31 32.30
C SER A 28 -18.87 -4.01 31.70
N ASN A 29 -17.95 -4.37 32.58
CA ASN A 29 -16.76 -5.11 32.15
C ASN A 29 -17.18 -6.44 31.51
N PHE A 30 -16.67 -6.73 30.30
CA PHE A 30 -17.04 -7.93 29.56
C PHE A 30 -16.78 -9.24 30.32
N VAL A 31 -15.75 -9.29 31.19
CA VAL A 31 -15.44 -10.47 32.03
C VAL A 31 -16.57 -10.74 33.01
N ASP A 32 -17.15 -9.68 33.61
CA ASP A 32 -18.26 -9.82 34.57
C ASP A 32 -19.54 -10.23 33.85
N VAL A 33 -19.77 -9.73 32.61
CA VAL A 33 -20.87 -10.17 31.76
C VAL A 33 -20.76 -11.66 31.45
N LEU A 34 -19.56 -12.15 31.09
CA LEU A 34 -19.32 -13.56 30.84
C LEU A 34 -19.60 -14.43 32.09
N LYS A 35 -19.04 -14.03 33.23
CA LYS A 35 -19.25 -14.74 34.50
C LYS A 35 -20.74 -14.82 34.88
N LYS A 36 -21.47 -13.71 34.74
CA LYS A 36 -22.88 -13.65 35.10
C LYS A 36 -23.74 -14.55 34.19
N ASN A 37 -23.32 -14.75 32.93
CA ASN A 37 -23.98 -15.63 31.99
C ASN A 37 -23.44 -17.07 31.99
N ASN A 38 -22.52 -17.42 32.89
CA ASN A 38 -21.82 -18.72 32.95
C ASN A 38 -21.16 -19.13 31.63
N LEU A 39 -20.61 -18.16 30.89
CA LEU A 39 -19.92 -18.40 29.62
C LEU A 39 -18.41 -18.34 29.81
N PRO A 40 -17.66 -19.35 29.34
CA PRO A 40 -16.19 -19.32 29.41
C PRO A 40 -15.59 -18.36 28.37
N MET A 41 -16.24 -18.17 27.25
CA MET A 41 -15.81 -17.30 26.15
C MET A 41 -16.97 -16.97 25.23
N ILE A 42 -16.78 -15.93 24.40
CA ILE A 42 -17.65 -15.61 23.25
C ILE A 42 -16.79 -15.65 22.00
N GLU A 43 -17.28 -16.33 20.98
CA GLU A 43 -16.66 -16.38 19.66
C GLU A 43 -17.65 -15.88 18.61
N LYS A 44 -17.14 -15.10 17.65
CA LYS A 44 -17.89 -14.65 16.47
C LYS A 44 -17.04 -14.79 15.23
N THR A 45 -17.64 -15.41 14.23
CA THR A 45 -17.08 -15.48 12.88
C THR A 45 -18.00 -14.72 11.93
N ILE A 46 -17.43 -13.78 11.19
CA ILE A 46 -18.14 -12.98 10.20
C ILE A 46 -17.38 -13.00 8.88
N GLN A 47 -18.09 -13.22 7.81
CA GLN A 47 -17.60 -12.92 6.48
C GLN A 47 -17.94 -11.45 6.20
N SER A 48 -16.91 -10.61 6.00
CA SER A 48 -17.12 -9.22 5.61
C SER A 48 -17.89 -9.18 4.30
N SER A 49 -18.96 -8.39 4.26
CA SER A 49 -19.71 -8.21 3.02
C SER A 49 -18.81 -7.48 2.02
N GLN A 50 -18.57 -8.10 0.88
CA GLN A 50 -17.89 -7.46 -0.25
C GLN A 50 -18.83 -6.50 -1.00
N ASN A 51 -20.10 -6.46 -0.62
CA ASN A 51 -21.11 -5.63 -1.25
C ASN A 51 -21.07 -4.21 -0.67
N ASN A 52 -20.17 -3.39 -1.21
CA ASN A 52 -20.27 -1.96 -1.05
C ASN A 52 -21.43 -1.46 -1.96
N PRO A 53 -22.52 -0.92 -1.40
CA PRO A 53 -23.66 -0.44 -2.19
C PRO A 53 -23.26 0.69 -3.16
N ASP A 54 -22.22 1.44 -2.82
CA ASP A 54 -21.73 2.56 -3.60
C ASP A 54 -20.79 2.15 -4.75
N ALA A 55 -20.34 0.89 -4.80
CA ALA A 55 -19.42 0.40 -5.83
C ALA A 55 -19.93 0.55 -7.27
N LYS A 56 -21.26 0.62 -7.45
CA LYS A 56 -21.89 0.84 -8.76
C LYS A 56 -21.93 2.32 -9.18
N ASN A 57 -21.85 3.22 -8.21
CA ASN A 57 -22.04 4.66 -8.40
C ASN A 57 -20.72 5.42 -8.45
N TYR A 58 -19.64 4.85 -7.92
CA TYR A 58 -18.34 5.51 -7.76
C TYR A 58 -17.19 4.64 -8.25
N SER A 59 -16.24 5.27 -8.92
CA SER A 59 -14.92 4.68 -9.18
C SER A 59 -14.04 4.85 -7.96
N MET A 60 -13.56 3.75 -7.39
CA MET A 60 -12.87 3.72 -6.10
C MET A 60 -11.44 3.21 -6.29
N TYR A 61 -10.49 4.13 -6.41
CA TYR A 61 -9.08 3.81 -6.65
C TYR A 61 -8.18 4.55 -5.68
N SER A 62 -7.00 3.98 -5.44
CA SER A 62 -5.88 4.72 -4.87
C SER A 62 -5.13 5.45 -5.97
N PHE A 63 -4.49 6.57 -5.63
CA PHE A 63 -3.75 7.39 -6.58
C PHE A 63 -2.36 7.69 -6.04
N SER A 64 -1.40 7.84 -6.94
CA SER A 64 -0.08 8.36 -6.60
C SER A 64 0.43 9.31 -7.67
N ILE A 65 1.28 10.23 -7.25
CA ILE A 65 2.01 11.15 -8.11
C ILE A 65 3.48 11.12 -7.70
N HIS A 66 4.37 11.04 -8.68
CA HIS A 66 5.81 10.96 -8.43
C HIS A 66 6.53 12.10 -9.14
N PHE A 67 7.35 12.82 -8.40
CA PHE A 67 8.26 13.82 -8.91
C PHE A 67 9.68 13.29 -8.74
N VAL A 68 10.42 13.25 -9.84
CA VAL A 68 11.76 12.67 -9.89
C VAL A 68 12.75 13.69 -10.44
N GLN A 69 13.87 13.84 -9.74
CA GLN A 69 15.01 14.61 -10.21
C GLN A 69 16.13 13.65 -10.61
N VAL A 70 16.65 13.80 -11.81
CA VAL A 70 17.79 13.03 -12.32
C VAL A 70 19.01 13.90 -12.58
N LYS A 71 20.18 13.29 -12.51
CA LYS A 71 21.44 13.82 -13.04
C LYS A 71 21.89 12.92 -14.17
N VAL A 72 22.18 13.48 -15.33
CA VAL A 72 22.68 12.76 -16.49
C VAL A 72 24.09 13.21 -16.78
N HIS A 73 25.04 12.27 -16.82
CA HIS A 73 26.42 12.58 -17.15
C HIS A 73 26.54 12.80 -18.66
N GLN A 74 26.92 14.02 -19.07
CA GLN A 74 26.87 14.45 -20.48
C GLN A 74 27.68 13.58 -21.44
N LEU A 75 28.85 13.08 -21.02
CA LEU A 75 29.73 12.30 -21.87
C LEU A 75 29.40 10.81 -21.88
N THR A 76 29.01 10.25 -20.75
CA THR A 76 28.79 8.79 -20.63
C THR A 76 27.32 8.40 -20.74
N GLY A 77 26.39 9.33 -20.60
CA GLY A 77 24.97 9.04 -20.57
C GLY A 77 24.49 8.39 -19.26
N VAL A 78 25.35 8.19 -18.28
CA VAL A 78 24.97 7.59 -17.00
C VAL A 78 23.93 8.45 -16.31
N VAL A 79 22.80 7.84 -15.95
CA VAL A 79 21.68 8.48 -15.25
C VAL A 79 21.72 8.11 -13.78
N LYS A 80 21.56 9.09 -12.91
CA LYS A 80 21.38 8.90 -11.47
C LYS A 80 20.15 9.65 -10.98
N VAL A 81 19.25 8.95 -10.31
CA VAL A 81 18.14 9.60 -9.60
C VAL A 81 18.71 10.26 -8.35
N SER A 82 18.47 11.57 -8.18
CA SER A 82 19.05 12.36 -7.09
C SER A 82 18.05 12.73 -6.00
N LYS A 83 16.76 12.86 -6.35
CA LYS A 83 15.68 13.14 -5.39
C LYS A 83 14.36 12.61 -5.90
N ILE A 84 13.51 12.17 -4.97
CA ILE A 84 12.17 11.70 -5.23
C ILE A 84 11.21 12.38 -4.24
N VAL A 85 10.07 12.84 -4.75
CA VAL A 85 8.90 13.18 -3.94
C VAL A 85 7.75 12.31 -4.41
N SER A 86 7.22 11.47 -3.53
CA SER A 86 6.13 10.54 -3.83
C SER A 86 4.92 10.89 -2.98
N VAL A 87 3.82 11.23 -3.64
CA VAL A 87 2.56 11.60 -2.97
C VAL A 87 1.55 10.49 -3.18
N GLY A 88 0.93 10.00 -2.10
CA GLY A 88 -0.06 8.92 -2.14
C GLY A 88 -1.41 9.33 -1.56
N ASP A 89 -2.48 9.01 -2.29
CA ASP A 89 -3.85 8.99 -1.77
C ASP A 89 -4.31 7.54 -1.65
N SER A 90 -4.22 7.01 -0.44
CA SER A 90 -4.70 5.68 -0.08
C SER A 90 -5.80 5.73 0.99
N GLY A 91 -6.55 6.84 1.02
CA GLY A 91 -7.55 7.05 2.05
C GLY A 91 -6.89 7.24 3.42
N LYS A 92 -7.51 6.68 4.46
CA LYS A 92 -6.94 6.71 5.82
C LYS A 92 -5.64 5.91 5.90
N ILE A 93 -4.60 6.53 6.39
CA ILE A 93 -3.33 5.87 6.66
C ILE A 93 -3.38 5.22 8.05
N VAL A 94 -3.49 3.89 8.08
CA VAL A 94 -3.64 3.12 9.33
C VAL A 94 -2.34 3.06 10.11
N SER A 95 -1.21 2.91 9.40
CA SER A 95 0.13 2.87 9.99
C SER A 95 1.10 3.69 9.14
N PRO A 96 1.42 4.92 9.54
CA PRO A 96 2.30 5.80 8.76
C PRO A 96 3.68 5.21 8.49
N LYS A 97 4.25 4.49 9.46
CA LYS A 97 5.57 3.85 9.34
C LYS A 97 5.59 2.78 8.23
N THR A 98 4.64 1.85 8.26
CA THR A 98 4.58 0.78 7.26
C THR A 98 4.11 1.29 5.90
N ALA A 99 3.21 2.26 5.89
CA ALA A 99 2.77 2.95 4.68
C ALA A 99 3.96 3.64 3.97
N ARG A 100 4.77 4.38 4.72
CA ARG A 100 5.98 5.01 4.18
C ARG A 100 6.96 3.96 3.64
N SER A 101 7.12 2.83 4.32
CA SER A 101 7.98 1.73 3.86
C SER A 101 7.53 1.18 2.50
N GLN A 102 6.22 1.00 2.29
CA GLN A 102 5.67 0.59 0.99
C GLN A 102 5.97 1.61 -0.11
N MET A 103 5.77 2.90 0.17
CA MET A 103 6.06 3.96 -0.80
C MET A 103 7.54 4.03 -1.18
N VAL A 104 8.42 3.92 -0.19
CA VAL A 104 9.88 3.89 -0.41
C VAL A 104 10.29 2.65 -1.20
N GLY A 105 9.79 1.47 -0.83
CA GLY A 105 10.09 0.22 -1.54
C GLY A 105 9.63 0.24 -3.00
N GLY A 106 8.42 0.76 -3.26
CA GLY A 106 7.92 0.93 -4.62
C GLY A 106 8.76 1.90 -5.45
N ALA A 107 9.19 3.02 -4.85
CA ALA A 107 10.08 3.97 -5.53
C ALA A 107 11.44 3.34 -5.89
N VAL A 108 12.03 2.57 -4.99
CA VAL A 108 13.30 1.85 -5.25
C VAL A 108 13.13 0.82 -6.37
N GLY A 109 12.05 0.00 -6.33
CA GLY A 109 11.73 -0.92 -7.41
C GLY A 109 11.53 -0.20 -8.74
N GLY A 110 10.88 0.96 -8.73
CA GLY A 110 10.70 1.78 -9.93
C GLY A 110 12.00 2.36 -10.52
N ILE A 111 13.01 2.64 -9.68
CA ILE A 111 14.37 2.99 -10.17
C ILE A 111 14.95 1.80 -10.94
N GLY A 112 14.87 0.60 -10.36
CA GLY A 112 15.36 -0.63 -11.00
C GLY A 112 14.72 -0.86 -12.36
N MET A 113 13.40 -0.86 -12.41
CA MET A 113 12.63 -1.02 -13.64
C MET A 113 12.95 0.03 -14.72
N ALA A 114 13.34 1.24 -14.31
CA ALA A 114 13.65 2.32 -15.25
C ALA A 114 15.09 2.31 -15.76
N LEU A 115 16.04 1.86 -14.96
CA LEU A 115 17.47 2.15 -15.20
C LEU A 115 18.38 0.92 -15.24
N THR A 116 18.06 -0.16 -14.51
CA THR A 116 19.02 -1.26 -14.30
C THR A 116 18.48 -2.65 -14.59
N GLU A 117 17.19 -2.87 -14.44
CA GLU A 117 16.59 -4.20 -14.61
C GLU A 117 16.24 -4.44 -16.07
N GLU A 118 16.79 -5.52 -16.65
CA GLU A 118 16.47 -5.97 -17.99
C GLU A 118 16.38 -7.51 -18.00
N ALA A 119 15.26 -8.05 -18.47
CA ALA A 119 15.09 -9.50 -18.63
C ALA A 119 15.45 -9.92 -20.05
N LEU A 120 16.58 -10.61 -20.19
CA LEU A 120 17.10 -11.06 -21.47
C LEU A 120 16.59 -12.48 -21.81
N LEU A 121 15.69 -12.58 -22.79
CA LEU A 121 15.11 -13.85 -23.24
C LEU A 121 15.93 -14.46 -24.37
N ASP A 122 16.44 -15.68 -24.21
CA ASP A 122 16.97 -16.49 -25.30
C ASP A 122 15.81 -17.17 -26.06
N HIS A 123 15.46 -16.63 -27.19
CA HIS A 123 14.37 -17.13 -28.01
C HIS A 123 14.58 -18.53 -28.58
N ARG A 124 15.83 -19.03 -28.63
CA ARG A 124 16.14 -20.37 -29.15
C ARG A 124 15.74 -21.46 -28.15
N TYR A 125 15.85 -21.18 -26.86
CA TYR A 125 15.60 -22.12 -25.77
C TYR A 125 14.43 -21.73 -24.90
N GLY A 126 13.80 -20.57 -25.11
CA GLY A 126 12.66 -20.08 -24.34
C GLY A 126 12.97 -19.85 -22.85
N ARG A 127 14.20 -19.40 -22.54
CA ARG A 127 14.65 -19.16 -21.17
C ARG A 127 15.30 -17.80 -21.02
N TYR A 128 15.26 -17.24 -19.81
CA TYR A 128 16.05 -16.05 -19.47
C TYR A 128 17.52 -16.42 -19.26
N VAL A 129 18.42 -15.66 -19.85
CA VAL A 129 19.87 -15.92 -19.74
C VAL A 129 20.46 -15.26 -18.51
N ASN A 130 19.86 -14.17 -18.02
CA ASN A 130 20.28 -13.41 -16.84
C ASN A 130 19.36 -13.68 -15.63
N ASN A 131 19.20 -14.95 -15.27
CA ASN A 131 18.31 -15.41 -14.22
C ASN A 131 18.96 -15.47 -12.82
N ASN A 132 19.93 -14.62 -12.56
CA ASN A 132 20.68 -14.54 -11.31
C ASN A 132 21.03 -13.08 -10.99
N PHE A 133 21.37 -12.77 -9.72
CA PHE A 133 21.69 -11.40 -9.29
C PHE A 133 23.03 -10.86 -9.78
N ALA A 134 23.88 -11.67 -10.43
CA ALA A 134 25.09 -11.17 -11.06
C ALA A 134 24.80 -10.48 -12.39
N ASP A 135 23.73 -10.90 -13.07
CA ASP A 135 23.39 -10.45 -14.42
C ASP A 135 22.06 -9.68 -14.47
N TYR A 136 21.13 -9.92 -13.53
CA TYR A 136 19.91 -9.14 -13.37
C TYR A 136 20.10 -8.13 -12.24
N HIS A 137 20.26 -6.88 -12.59
CA HIS A 137 20.69 -5.83 -11.67
C HIS A 137 19.52 -5.14 -11.01
N VAL A 138 19.24 -5.49 -9.76
CA VAL A 138 18.33 -4.72 -8.89
C VAL A 138 19.07 -3.54 -8.27
N PRO A 139 18.38 -2.44 -7.90
CA PRO A 139 19.01 -1.31 -7.23
C PRO A 139 19.67 -1.72 -5.91
N VAL A 140 20.86 -1.19 -5.68
CA VAL A 140 21.57 -1.32 -4.40
C VAL A 140 21.48 -0.02 -3.60
N HIS A 141 21.93 -0.02 -2.35
CA HIS A 141 21.85 1.15 -1.46
C HIS A 141 22.45 2.43 -2.04
N ALA A 142 23.50 2.29 -2.88
CA ALA A 142 24.16 3.42 -3.54
C ALA A 142 23.29 4.08 -4.63
N ASP A 143 22.26 3.39 -5.11
CA ASP A 143 21.34 3.87 -6.15
C ASP A 143 20.13 4.59 -5.54
N VAL A 144 19.90 4.41 -4.23
CA VAL A 144 18.74 4.97 -3.54
C VAL A 144 19.00 6.42 -3.16
N PRO A 145 18.23 7.37 -3.72
CA PRO A 145 18.34 8.80 -3.39
C PRO A 145 17.57 9.14 -2.11
N GLU A 146 17.53 10.44 -1.78
CA GLU A 146 16.55 10.98 -0.83
C GLU A 146 15.12 10.77 -1.36
N ILE A 147 14.27 10.16 -0.54
CA ILE A 147 12.86 9.86 -0.88
C ILE A 147 11.94 10.51 0.16
N ASP A 148 11.25 11.55 -0.28
CA ASP A 148 10.19 12.21 0.48
C ASP A 148 8.86 11.53 0.16
N VAL A 149 8.13 11.13 1.20
CA VAL A 149 6.80 10.52 1.08
C VAL A 149 5.77 11.41 1.76
N ILE A 150 4.73 11.76 1.02
CA ILE A 150 3.61 12.58 1.48
C ILE A 150 2.33 11.79 1.33
N PHE A 151 1.49 11.74 2.36
CA PHE A 151 0.16 11.17 2.31
C PHE A 151 -0.90 12.25 2.41
N ILE A 152 -1.96 12.13 1.61
CA ILE A 152 -3.13 13.00 1.73
C ILE A 152 -3.92 12.65 2.99
N ASP A 153 -3.88 11.39 3.44
CA ASP A 153 -4.48 10.87 4.69
C ASP A 153 -5.93 11.33 4.93
N LYS A 154 -6.73 11.34 3.86
CA LYS A 154 -8.14 11.66 3.91
C LYS A 154 -8.97 10.39 3.85
N PRO A 155 -9.72 10.01 4.91
CA PRO A 155 -10.56 8.83 4.88
C PRO A 155 -11.56 8.86 3.72
N ASP A 156 -11.65 7.76 2.99
CA ASP A 156 -12.62 7.57 1.90
C ASP A 156 -13.70 6.59 2.35
N LEU A 157 -14.74 7.12 3.00
CA LEU A 157 -15.81 6.32 3.57
C LEU A 157 -16.73 5.69 2.50
N MET A 158 -16.61 6.11 1.23
CA MET A 158 -17.31 5.46 0.12
C MET A 158 -16.71 4.09 -0.20
N VAL A 159 -15.41 3.89 0.05
CA VAL A 159 -14.75 2.61 -0.21
C VAL A 159 -15.08 1.58 0.86
N ASN A 160 -14.99 1.97 2.14
CA ASN A 160 -15.29 1.11 3.28
C ASN A 160 -15.40 1.93 4.57
N PRO A 161 -15.95 1.34 5.67
CA PRO A 161 -16.13 2.04 6.94
C PRO A 161 -14.86 2.56 7.61
N MET A 162 -13.68 2.02 7.27
CA MET A 162 -12.39 2.51 7.75
C MET A 162 -11.86 3.68 6.92
N GLY A 163 -12.36 3.87 5.72
CA GLY A 163 -11.90 4.87 4.79
C GLY A 163 -10.49 4.61 4.24
N ALA A 164 -9.95 3.40 4.37
CA ALA A 164 -8.63 3.03 3.89
C ALA A 164 -8.71 2.36 2.52
N LYS A 165 -7.80 2.71 1.62
CA LYS A 165 -7.65 2.10 0.28
C LYS A 165 -6.36 1.28 0.21
N GLY A 166 -6.21 0.47 -0.84
CA GLY A 166 -4.99 -0.29 -1.08
C GLY A 166 -3.78 0.62 -1.36
N MET A 167 -2.58 0.22 -0.92
CA MET A 167 -1.38 0.99 -1.18
C MET A 167 -0.12 0.13 -1.42
N GLY A 168 -0.26 -1.19 -1.48
CA GLY A 168 0.89 -2.10 -1.55
C GLY A 168 1.90 -1.75 -2.64
N GLU A 169 1.45 -1.53 -3.86
CA GLU A 169 2.31 -1.27 -5.03
C GLU A 169 2.05 0.09 -5.70
N ILE A 170 1.27 0.95 -5.06
CA ILE A 170 0.87 2.22 -5.68
C ILE A 170 2.08 3.11 -6.03
N ALA A 171 3.15 3.01 -5.26
CA ALA A 171 4.37 3.79 -5.51
C ALA A 171 5.21 3.25 -6.68
N LEU A 172 5.01 2.00 -7.07
CA LEU A 172 5.71 1.41 -8.22
C LEU A 172 5.07 1.87 -9.54
N ILE A 173 3.74 1.95 -9.55
CA ILE A 173 2.96 2.34 -10.74
C ILE A 173 3.27 3.79 -11.10
N GLY A 174 3.67 4.00 -12.34
CA GLY A 174 4.00 5.33 -12.86
C GLY A 174 5.40 5.85 -12.52
N PHE A 175 6.13 5.20 -11.60
CA PHE A 175 7.45 5.67 -11.19
C PHE A 175 8.48 5.58 -12.32
N SER A 176 8.55 4.46 -13.04
CA SER A 176 9.44 4.30 -14.19
C SER A 176 9.18 5.33 -15.27
N ALA A 177 7.90 5.67 -15.50
CA ALA A 177 7.51 6.73 -16.42
C ALA A 177 7.99 8.12 -15.94
N ALA A 178 7.94 8.37 -14.63
CA ALA A 178 8.44 9.62 -14.05
C ALA A 178 9.95 9.76 -14.23
N VAL A 179 10.72 8.67 -14.05
CA VAL A 179 12.17 8.65 -14.34
C VAL A 179 12.43 8.90 -15.81
N ALA A 180 11.74 8.20 -16.72
CA ALA A 180 11.88 8.39 -18.17
C ALA A 180 11.57 9.83 -18.60
N ASN A 181 10.52 10.44 -18.02
CA ASN A 181 10.18 11.84 -18.29
C ASN A 181 11.25 12.80 -17.78
N ALA A 182 11.84 12.53 -16.61
CA ALA A 182 12.93 13.35 -16.07
C ALA A 182 14.20 13.27 -16.96
N VAL A 183 14.52 12.08 -17.48
CA VAL A 183 15.62 11.89 -18.44
C VAL A 183 15.34 12.64 -19.73
N PHE A 184 14.13 12.51 -20.25
CA PHE A 184 13.72 13.24 -21.45
C PHE A 184 13.81 14.76 -21.25
N ASN A 185 13.38 15.27 -20.12
CA ASN A 185 13.47 16.71 -19.81
C ASN A 185 14.93 17.18 -19.74
N ALA A 186 15.84 16.33 -19.26
CA ALA A 186 17.26 16.66 -19.14
C ALA A 186 18.03 16.56 -20.47
N THR A 187 17.60 15.67 -21.37
CA THR A 187 18.42 15.26 -22.54
C THR A 187 17.71 15.45 -23.90
N GLY A 188 16.40 15.58 -23.90
CA GLY A 188 15.58 15.54 -25.12
C GLY A 188 15.48 14.15 -25.76
N LYS A 189 15.99 13.08 -25.10
CA LYS A 189 15.96 11.70 -25.60
C LYS A 189 15.07 10.81 -24.74
N ARG A 190 14.41 9.84 -25.38
CA ARG A 190 13.65 8.76 -24.73
C ARG A 190 14.33 7.43 -24.95
#